data_b4c41ee95bfb789520a38de857343db0
#
_entry.id   b4c41ee95bfb789520a38de857343db0
#
_cell.length_a   1.000
_cell.length_b   1.000
_cell.length_c   1.000
_cell.angle_alpha   90.00
_cell.angle_beta   90.00
_cell.angle_gamma   90.00
#
_symmetry.space_group_name_H-M   'P 1'
#
loop_
_entity.id
_entity.type
_entity.pdbx_description
1 polymer ?
#
loop_
_entity_poly.entity_id
_entity_poly.type
_entity_poly.pdbx_seq_one_letter_code
_entity_poly.pdbx_strand_id
1 'polypeptide(L)'
;MTRMGQLLAAIADPGNLRLAFWKASKGKRAKADCRAFQESLDTNLGALRAELLAGQVRVGNYHYFTIHDPKERTICAAQFRERVLHHALMNVCEPVLERAAVFDSYACRRGKGQLAAVRRAESYARRYGWFLKLDVRKYFDSVDHTVLRRLLRQKFKDAVVLALFDQVLASYQTAPGSGLPIGNLTSQHFANFYLAPLDRFIKEHLRRGAYVRYMDDFVVWGESGTDLRGV
;
A
#
# COMPACT_ATOMS: atom_id res chain seq x y z
N MET A 1 -18.11 -10.05 -6.85
CA MET A 1 -16.98 -9.33 -7.50
C MET A 1 -16.03 -10.34 -8.10
N THR A 2 -15.74 -10.27 -9.41
CA THR A 2 -14.88 -11.26 -10.10
C THR A 2 -13.42 -11.06 -9.67
N ARG A 3 -12.73 -12.15 -9.30
CA ARG A 3 -11.31 -12.13 -8.96
C ARG A 3 -10.46 -11.95 -10.22
N MET A 4 -9.42 -11.11 -10.16
CA MET A 4 -8.50 -10.88 -11.28
C MET A 4 -7.44 -11.99 -11.36
N GLY A 5 -7.11 -12.39 -12.58
CA GLY A 5 -6.08 -13.39 -12.88
C GLY A 5 -5.36 -13.07 -14.19
N GLN A 6 -4.38 -13.89 -14.56
CA GLN A 6 -3.53 -13.70 -15.74
C GLN A 6 -2.73 -12.38 -15.71
N LEU A 7 -2.33 -11.95 -14.49
CA LEU A 7 -1.65 -10.67 -14.28
C LEU A 7 -0.13 -10.78 -14.43
N LEU A 8 0.45 -11.97 -14.26
CA LEU A 8 1.89 -12.19 -14.32
C LEU A 8 2.48 -11.69 -15.65
N ALA A 9 1.84 -11.99 -16.77
CA ALA A 9 2.30 -11.54 -18.08
C ALA A 9 2.36 -10.01 -18.18
N ALA A 10 1.35 -9.31 -17.65
CA ALA A 10 1.32 -7.86 -17.61
C ALA A 10 2.36 -7.27 -16.64
N ILE A 11 2.62 -7.93 -15.51
CA ILE A 11 3.66 -7.52 -14.55
C ILE A 11 5.05 -7.67 -15.17
N ALA A 12 5.30 -8.79 -15.87
CA ALA A 12 6.56 -9.11 -16.53
C ALA A 12 6.70 -8.47 -17.93
N ASP A 13 5.73 -7.70 -18.38
CA ASP A 13 5.79 -7.01 -19.67
C ASP A 13 6.99 -6.04 -19.72
N PRO A 14 7.81 -6.04 -20.79
CA PRO A 14 8.98 -5.16 -20.89
C PRO A 14 8.62 -3.67 -20.77
N GLY A 15 7.50 -3.23 -21.33
CA GLY A 15 7.03 -1.85 -21.22
C GLY A 15 6.64 -1.50 -19.78
N ASN A 16 5.99 -2.43 -19.06
CA ASN A 16 5.68 -2.26 -17.64
C ASN A 16 6.95 -2.20 -16.78
N LEU A 17 7.95 -3.04 -17.05
CA LEU A 17 9.23 -3.02 -16.32
C LEU A 17 10.00 -1.71 -16.56
N ARG A 18 10.02 -1.18 -17.80
CA ARG A 18 10.59 0.15 -18.10
C ARG A 18 9.83 1.28 -17.38
N LEU A 19 8.51 1.24 -17.37
CA LEU A 19 7.67 2.19 -16.61
C LEU A 19 7.96 2.09 -15.11
N ALA A 20 8.13 0.88 -14.58
CA ALA A 20 8.46 0.63 -13.19
C ALA A 20 9.85 1.20 -12.83
N PHE A 21 10.86 1.01 -13.66
CA PHE A 21 12.17 1.64 -13.51
C PHE A 21 12.05 3.16 -13.49
N TRP A 22 11.34 3.76 -14.45
CA TRP A 22 11.13 5.20 -14.49
C TRP A 22 10.48 5.74 -13.21
N LYS A 23 9.44 5.07 -12.70
CA LYS A 23 8.78 5.44 -11.43
C LYS A 23 9.73 5.27 -10.24
N ALA A 24 10.47 4.16 -10.15
CA ALA A 24 11.41 3.89 -9.07
C ALA A 24 12.58 4.90 -9.02
N SER A 25 13.03 5.39 -10.19
CA SER A 25 14.13 6.34 -10.34
C SER A 25 13.75 7.79 -10.05
N LYS A 26 12.45 8.11 -9.99
CA LYS A 26 11.98 9.49 -9.78
C LYS A 26 12.52 10.05 -8.46
N GLY A 27 13.25 11.19 -8.54
CA GLY A 27 13.92 11.82 -7.40
C GLY A 27 15.12 11.05 -6.83
N LYS A 28 15.61 9.99 -7.54
CA LYS A 28 16.71 9.13 -7.05
C LYS A 28 17.79 8.87 -8.10
N ARG A 29 17.74 9.51 -9.27
CA ARG A 29 18.67 9.28 -10.37
C ARG A 29 20.13 9.53 -10.01
N ALA A 30 20.41 10.42 -9.04
CA ALA A 30 21.76 10.71 -8.55
C ALA A 30 22.31 9.65 -7.57
N LYS A 31 21.46 8.72 -7.08
CA LYS A 31 21.91 7.68 -6.16
C LYS A 31 22.70 6.59 -6.89
N ALA A 32 23.76 6.08 -6.25
CA ALA A 32 24.68 5.12 -6.83
C ALA A 32 23.98 3.84 -7.30
N ASP A 33 23.06 3.29 -6.47
CA ASP A 33 22.28 2.09 -6.78
C ASP A 33 21.36 2.26 -8.01
N CYS A 34 20.78 3.46 -8.17
CA CYS A 34 19.96 3.80 -9.33
C CYS A 34 20.82 3.90 -10.61
N ARG A 35 21.99 4.54 -10.52
CA ARG A 35 22.93 4.68 -11.66
C ARG A 35 23.46 3.33 -12.10
N ALA A 36 23.95 2.51 -11.17
CA ALA A 36 24.43 1.17 -11.46
C ALA A 36 23.37 0.29 -12.13
N PHE A 37 22.12 0.39 -11.70
CA PHE A 37 21.01 -0.32 -12.35
C PHE A 37 20.75 0.21 -13.77
N GLN A 38 20.85 1.52 -13.98
CA GLN A 38 20.62 2.18 -15.27
C GLN A 38 21.71 1.88 -16.29
N GLU A 39 22.98 1.75 -15.89
CA GLU A 39 24.12 1.44 -16.76
C GLU A 39 23.94 0.12 -17.52
N SER A 40 23.24 -0.87 -16.92
CA SER A 40 22.92 -2.15 -17.56
C SER A 40 21.40 -2.38 -17.59
N LEU A 41 20.63 -1.35 -17.96
CA LEU A 41 19.18 -1.33 -17.81
C LEU A 41 18.50 -2.53 -18.46
N ASP A 42 18.78 -2.81 -19.72
CA ASP A 42 18.10 -3.88 -20.47
C ASP A 42 18.43 -5.26 -19.91
N THR A 43 19.69 -5.48 -19.54
CA THR A 43 20.15 -6.72 -18.88
C THR A 43 19.44 -6.90 -17.53
N ASN A 44 19.39 -5.83 -16.70
CA ASN A 44 18.78 -5.87 -15.39
C ASN A 44 17.25 -6.09 -15.46
N LEU A 45 16.57 -5.44 -16.40
CA LEU A 45 15.14 -5.66 -16.62
C LEU A 45 14.85 -7.03 -17.21
N GLY A 46 15.72 -7.53 -18.12
CA GLY A 46 15.64 -8.87 -18.68
C GLY A 46 15.77 -9.95 -17.61
N ALA A 47 16.75 -9.80 -16.71
CA ALA A 47 16.94 -10.70 -15.57
C ALA A 47 15.73 -10.68 -14.63
N LEU A 48 15.22 -9.48 -14.28
CA LEU A 48 14.02 -9.36 -13.44
C LEU A 48 12.80 -10.02 -14.08
N ARG A 49 12.63 -9.85 -15.40
CA ARG A 49 11.57 -10.51 -16.17
C ARG A 49 11.68 -12.03 -16.11
N ALA A 50 12.86 -12.57 -16.34
CA ALA A 50 13.10 -14.02 -16.31
C ALA A 50 12.76 -14.60 -14.93
N GLU A 51 13.20 -13.96 -13.85
CA GLU A 51 12.88 -14.38 -12.49
C GLU A 51 11.38 -14.30 -12.18
N LEU A 52 10.69 -13.25 -12.63
CA LEU A 52 9.24 -13.12 -12.49
C LEU A 52 8.51 -14.28 -13.16
N LEU A 53 8.88 -14.60 -14.40
CA LEU A 53 8.25 -15.69 -15.16
C LEU A 53 8.57 -17.07 -14.57
N ALA A 54 9.76 -17.24 -13.97
CA ALA A 54 10.15 -18.46 -13.26
C ALA A 54 9.57 -18.56 -11.84
N GLY A 55 8.92 -17.50 -11.30
CA GLY A 55 8.45 -17.47 -9.92
C GLY A 55 9.57 -17.45 -8.86
N GLN A 56 10.78 -17.04 -9.25
CA GLN A 56 12.01 -17.13 -8.43
C GLN A 56 12.55 -15.75 -8.04
N VAL A 57 11.69 -14.75 -7.91
CA VAL A 57 12.11 -13.39 -7.54
C VAL A 57 12.56 -13.34 -6.08
N ARG A 58 13.75 -12.76 -5.84
CA ARG A 58 14.22 -12.51 -4.47
C ARG A 58 13.76 -11.14 -3.98
N VAL A 59 13.23 -11.10 -2.76
CA VAL A 59 12.73 -9.91 -2.07
C VAL A 59 13.24 -9.89 -0.62
N GLY A 60 13.16 -8.73 0.04
CA GLY A 60 13.45 -8.59 1.47
C GLY A 60 14.90 -8.19 1.77
N ASN A 61 15.63 -7.73 0.79
CA ASN A 61 16.97 -7.20 1.02
C ASN A 61 16.88 -5.71 1.37
N TYR A 62 16.71 -5.41 2.67
CA TYR A 62 16.44 -4.06 3.17
C TYR A 62 17.68 -3.38 3.73
N HIS A 63 17.78 -2.09 3.48
CA HIS A 63 18.64 -1.17 4.21
C HIS A 63 17.80 -0.44 5.26
N TYR A 64 18.25 -0.50 6.52
CA TYR A 64 17.55 0.08 7.65
C TYR A 64 18.18 1.41 8.05
N PHE A 65 17.37 2.43 8.30
CA PHE A 65 17.81 3.69 8.88
C PHE A 65 16.67 4.34 9.67
N THR A 66 17.02 5.15 10.65
CA THR A 66 16.05 5.85 11.49
C THR A 66 15.84 7.28 11.01
N ILE A 67 14.59 7.72 11.01
CA ILE A 67 14.21 9.12 10.82
C ILE A 67 13.48 9.64 12.06
N HIS A 68 13.60 10.96 12.33
CA HIS A 68 12.95 11.66 13.44
C HIS A 68 12.08 12.80 12.87
N ASP A 69 10.86 12.47 12.39
CA ASP A 69 9.94 13.43 11.79
C ASP A 69 8.47 13.05 12.04
N PRO A 70 7.79 13.66 12.99
CA PRO A 70 8.25 14.18 14.30
C PRO A 70 8.57 13.04 15.29
N LYS A 71 8.17 11.80 14.98
CA LYS A 71 8.43 10.60 15.79
C LYS A 71 9.58 9.81 15.19
N GLU A 72 10.31 9.14 16.05
CA GLU A 72 11.30 8.16 15.62
C GLU A 72 10.63 7.01 14.87
N ARG A 73 11.15 6.70 13.67
CA ARG A 73 10.68 5.59 12.83
C ARG A 73 11.85 4.89 12.17
N THR A 74 11.89 3.59 12.23
CA THR A 74 12.80 2.77 11.45
C THR A 74 12.23 2.59 10.04
N ILE A 75 12.97 3.05 9.05
CA ILE A 75 12.62 2.91 7.64
C ILE A 75 13.33 1.67 7.09
N CYS A 76 12.57 0.82 6.42
CA CYS A 76 13.05 -0.38 5.73
C CYS A 76 13.10 -0.09 4.22
N ALA A 77 14.24 0.38 3.74
CA ALA A 77 14.39 0.75 2.34
C ALA A 77 14.78 -0.47 1.50
N ALA A 78 13.92 -0.92 0.61
CA ALA A 78 14.25 -1.94 -0.36
C ALA A 78 15.38 -1.49 -1.30
N GLN A 79 16.24 -2.41 -1.74
CA GLN A 79 17.23 -2.16 -2.78
C GLN A 79 16.58 -1.67 -4.07
N PHE A 80 17.32 -0.94 -4.91
CA PHE A 80 16.74 -0.27 -6.09
C PHE A 80 16.06 -1.27 -7.04
N ARG A 81 16.65 -2.45 -7.27
CA ARG A 81 16.05 -3.52 -8.08
C ARG A 81 14.67 -3.97 -7.53
N GLU A 82 14.57 -4.15 -6.22
CA GLU A 82 13.32 -4.54 -5.56
C GLU A 82 12.28 -3.40 -5.62
N ARG A 83 12.71 -2.14 -5.60
CA ARG A 83 11.79 -1.01 -5.85
C ARG A 83 11.22 -1.04 -7.26
N VAL A 84 12.02 -1.42 -8.27
CA VAL A 84 11.53 -1.62 -9.64
C VAL A 84 10.48 -2.73 -9.66
N LEU A 85 10.74 -3.85 -8.99
CA LEU A 85 9.76 -4.94 -8.82
C LEU A 85 8.47 -4.45 -8.16
N HIS A 86 8.55 -3.71 -7.04
CA HIS A 86 7.38 -3.17 -6.35
C HIS A 86 6.55 -2.26 -7.25
N HIS A 87 7.19 -1.41 -8.06
CA HIS A 87 6.49 -0.58 -9.05
C HIS A 87 5.87 -1.42 -10.17
N ALA A 88 6.56 -2.44 -10.69
CA ALA A 88 6.02 -3.32 -11.72
C ALA A 88 4.77 -4.05 -11.23
N LEU A 89 4.81 -4.55 -10.00
CA LEU A 89 3.70 -5.22 -9.34
C LEU A 89 2.52 -4.26 -9.13
N MET A 90 2.76 -3.07 -8.58
CA MET A 90 1.70 -2.10 -8.28
C MET A 90 1.14 -1.42 -9.52
N ASN A 91 1.89 -1.24 -10.59
CA ASN A 91 1.33 -0.73 -11.86
C ASN A 91 0.13 -1.56 -12.33
N VAL A 92 0.16 -2.87 -12.08
CA VAL A 92 -0.87 -3.82 -12.52
C VAL A 92 -1.90 -4.12 -11.42
N CYS A 93 -1.46 -4.23 -10.16
CA CYS A 93 -2.31 -4.67 -9.05
C CYS A 93 -3.02 -3.51 -8.34
N GLU A 94 -2.45 -2.29 -8.32
CA GLU A 94 -3.06 -1.12 -7.68
C GLU A 94 -4.51 -0.87 -8.14
N PRO A 95 -4.86 -0.90 -9.45
CA PRO A 95 -6.24 -0.67 -9.88
C PRO A 95 -7.25 -1.66 -9.30
N VAL A 96 -6.81 -2.89 -8.96
CA VAL A 96 -7.65 -3.91 -8.34
C VAL A 96 -7.89 -3.59 -6.86
N LEU A 97 -6.83 -3.16 -6.15
CA LEU A 97 -6.90 -2.73 -4.75
C LEU A 97 -7.70 -1.45 -4.61
N GLU A 98 -7.51 -0.49 -5.52
CA GLU A 98 -8.19 0.80 -5.56
C GLU A 98 -9.72 0.65 -5.62
N ARG A 99 -10.23 -0.30 -6.41
CA ARG A 99 -11.68 -0.59 -6.48
C ARG A 99 -12.28 -1.08 -5.17
N ALA A 100 -11.46 -1.50 -4.20
CA ALA A 100 -11.93 -1.91 -2.88
C ALA A 100 -12.08 -0.73 -1.91
N ALA A 101 -11.42 0.39 -2.18
CA ALA A 101 -11.39 1.55 -1.31
C ALA A 101 -12.68 2.37 -1.42
N VAL A 102 -13.16 2.88 -0.29
CA VAL A 102 -14.28 3.85 -0.27
C VAL A 102 -13.81 5.22 -0.77
N PHE A 103 -14.75 6.08 -1.16
CA PHE A 103 -14.42 7.42 -1.63
C PHE A 103 -13.60 8.22 -0.62
N ASP A 104 -13.93 8.16 0.66
CA ASP A 104 -13.36 8.99 1.74
C ASP A 104 -12.09 8.40 2.39
N SER A 105 -11.41 7.45 1.73
CA SER A 105 -10.03 7.04 2.02
C SER A 105 -9.07 7.80 1.08
N TYR A 106 -8.00 8.42 1.62
CA TYR A 106 -7.21 9.42 0.89
C TYR A 106 -5.73 9.10 0.74
N ALA A 107 -5.13 8.30 1.61
CA ALA A 107 -3.69 8.03 1.57
C ALA A 107 -3.29 7.18 0.37
N CYS A 108 -2.13 7.48 -0.24
CA CYS A 108 -1.52 6.69 -1.31
C CYS A 108 -2.43 6.38 -2.51
N ARG A 109 -3.38 7.26 -2.81
CA ARG A 109 -4.36 7.10 -3.89
C ARG A 109 -4.23 8.22 -4.92
N ARG A 110 -4.36 7.87 -6.20
CA ARG A 110 -4.29 8.82 -7.31
C ARG A 110 -5.45 9.82 -7.24
N GLY A 111 -5.15 11.12 -7.38
CA GLY A 111 -6.15 12.19 -7.30
C GLY A 111 -6.68 12.48 -5.90
N LYS A 112 -6.10 11.84 -4.86
CA LYS A 112 -6.41 12.03 -3.43
C LYS A 112 -5.22 12.72 -2.73
N GLY A 113 -4.82 12.29 -1.57
CA GLY A 113 -3.67 12.82 -0.83
C GLY A 113 -4.11 13.71 0.33
N GLN A 114 -3.12 14.22 1.06
CA GLN A 114 -3.33 14.93 2.32
C GLN A 114 -4.21 16.17 2.17
N LEU A 115 -3.96 17.00 1.16
CA LEU A 115 -4.74 18.23 0.96
C LEU A 115 -6.21 17.94 0.68
N ALA A 116 -6.50 16.90 -0.11
CA ALA A 116 -7.89 16.50 -0.38
C ALA A 116 -8.58 15.94 0.87
N ALA A 117 -7.85 15.19 1.72
CA ALA A 117 -8.35 14.72 3.01
C ALA A 117 -8.69 15.88 3.94
N VAL A 118 -7.79 16.86 4.07
CA VAL A 118 -8.01 18.04 4.91
C VAL A 118 -9.22 18.85 4.43
N ARG A 119 -9.33 19.16 3.15
CA ARG A 119 -10.50 19.86 2.57
C ARG A 119 -11.81 19.11 2.83
N ARG A 120 -11.78 17.80 2.75
CA ARG A 120 -12.96 16.97 3.05
C ARG A 120 -13.32 17.03 4.54
N ALA A 121 -12.32 16.93 5.41
CA ALA A 121 -12.48 17.05 6.85
C ALA A 121 -13.04 18.43 7.25
N GLU A 122 -12.50 19.52 6.69
CA GLU A 122 -13.02 20.88 6.90
C GLU A 122 -14.50 21.01 6.48
N SER A 123 -14.88 20.41 5.35
CA SER A 123 -16.28 20.40 4.89
C SER A 123 -17.21 19.74 5.90
N TYR A 124 -16.77 18.66 6.54
CA TYR A 124 -17.55 18.01 7.60
C TYR A 124 -17.51 18.78 8.92
N ALA A 125 -16.37 19.34 9.31
CA ALA A 125 -16.25 20.13 10.53
C ALA A 125 -17.13 21.39 10.54
N ARG A 126 -17.46 21.95 9.37
CA ARG A 126 -18.41 23.06 9.25
C ARG A 126 -19.88 22.64 9.40
N ARG A 127 -20.20 21.34 9.23
CA ARG A 127 -21.57 20.83 9.24
C ARG A 127 -21.95 20.15 10.55
N TYR A 128 -20.99 19.55 11.23
CA TYR A 128 -21.22 18.73 12.42
C TYR A 128 -20.53 19.33 13.62
N GLY A 129 -21.24 19.39 14.75
CA GLY A 129 -20.72 19.94 15.99
C GLY A 129 -19.75 19.00 16.74
N TRP A 130 -19.75 17.72 16.40
CA TRP A 130 -18.98 16.70 17.10
C TRP A 130 -18.17 15.84 16.12
N PHE A 131 -17.01 15.40 16.60
CA PHE A 131 -16.19 14.42 15.86
C PHE A 131 -15.50 13.43 16.81
N LEU A 132 -15.24 12.25 16.31
CA LEU A 132 -14.41 11.23 16.93
C LEU A 132 -13.18 10.99 16.03
N LYS A 133 -11.99 11.33 16.53
CA LYS A 133 -10.72 11.02 15.85
C LYS A 133 -10.14 9.76 16.46
N LEU A 134 -9.76 8.81 15.60
CA LEU A 134 -9.20 7.53 15.96
C LEU A 134 -7.90 7.29 15.17
N ASP A 135 -6.98 6.56 15.76
CA ASP A 135 -5.69 6.16 15.19
C ASP A 135 -5.40 4.72 15.58
N VAL A 136 -4.87 3.92 14.65
CA VAL A 136 -4.49 2.53 14.94
C VAL A 136 -3.07 2.50 15.49
N ARG A 137 -2.94 2.15 16.76
CA ARG A 137 -1.63 2.08 17.43
C ARG A 137 -0.68 1.13 16.71
N LYS A 138 0.51 1.62 16.35
CA LYS A 138 1.56 0.84 15.66
C LYS A 138 1.03 0.10 14.43
N TYR A 139 0.26 0.79 13.61
CA TYR A 139 -0.52 0.20 12.54
C TYR A 139 0.31 -0.74 11.64
N PHE A 140 1.41 -0.25 11.06
CA PHE A 140 2.26 -1.05 10.18
C PHE A 140 2.82 -2.30 10.87
N ASP A 141 3.15 -2.21 12.14
CA ASP A 141 3.66 -3.32 12.96
C ASP A 141 2.57 -4.37 13.27
N SER A 142 1.29 -3.95 13.30
CA SER A 142 0.15 -4.76 13.73
C SER A 142 -0.63 -5.43 12.59
N VAL A 143 -0.26 -5.19 11.32
CA VAL A 143 -0.95 -5.82 10.18
C VAL A 143 -0.73 -7.33 10.19
N ASP A 144 -1.79 -8.08 10.42
CA ASP A 144 -1.80 -9.54 10.40
C ASP A 144 -1.69 -10.07 8.96
N HIS A 145 -0.66 -10.89 8.71
CA HIS A 145 -0.41 -11.45 7.37
C HIS A 145 -1.48 -12.44 6.94
N THR A 146 -2.08 -13.19 7.86
CA THR A 146 -3.14 -14.17 7.54
C THR A 146 -4.41 -13.46 7.06
N VAL A 147 -4.79 -12.40 7.76
CA VAL A 147 -5.93 -11.56 7.38
C VAL A 147 -5.66 -10.89 6.03
N LEU A 148 -4.47 -10.30 5.85
CA LEU A 148 -4.13 -9.62 4.59
C LEU A 148 -4.09 -10.60 3.41
N ARG A 149 -3.48 -11.78 3.56
CA ARG A 149 -3.51 -12.87 2.55
C ARG A 149 -4.94 -13.26 2.17
N ARG A 150 -5.82 -13.43 3.16
CA ARG A 150 -7.23 -13.73 2.91
C ARG A 150 -7.91 -12.63 2.09
N LEU A 151 -7.69 -11.36 2.42
CA LEU A 151 -8.23 -10.22 1.69
C LEU A 151 -7.70 -10.15 0.24
N LEU A 152 -6.40 -10.39 0.03
CA LEU A 152 -5.78 -10.43 -1.29
C LEU A 152 -6.35 -11.56 -2.15
N ARG A 153 -6.52 -12.77 -1.59
CA ARG A 153 -7.13 -13.92 -2.28
C ARG A 153 -8.60 -13.69 -2.70
N GLN A 154 -9.30 -12.78 -2.03
CA GLN A 154 -10.64 -12.37 -2.47
C GLN A 154 -10.63 -11.50 -3.75
N LYS A 155 -9.51 -10.86 -4.07
CA LYS A 155 -9.35 -9.96 -5.22
C LYS A 155 -8.57 -10.59 -6.36
N PHE A 156 -7.59 -11.41 -6.06
CA PHE A 156 -6.69 -12.04 -7.00
C PHE A 156 -6.90 -13.57 -7.03
N LYS A 157 -6.78 -14.17 -8.22
CA LYS A 157 -6.79 -15.63 -8.41
C LYS A 157 -5.53 -16.16 -9.09
N ASP A 158 -4.61 -15.27 -9.50
CA ASP A 158 -3.33 -15.61 -10.11
C ASP A 158 -2.41 -16.19 -9.03
N ALA A 159 -2.10 -17.49 -9.13
CA ALA A 159 -1.32 -18.19 -8.10
C ALA A 159 0.10 -17.65 -7.97
N VAL A 160 0.73 -17.26 -9.10
CA VAL A 160 2.10 -16.73 -9.08
C VAL A 160 2.13 -15.34 -8.44
N VAL A 161 1.15 -14.50 -8.75
CA VAL A 161 1.03 -13.16 -8.13
C VAL A 161 0.74 -13.27 -6.63
N LEU A 162 -0.11 -14.21 -6.21
CA LEU A 162 -0.37 -14.46 -4.80
C LEU A 162 0.88 -14.98 -4.07
N ALA A 163 1.65 -15.89 -4.71
CA ALA A 163 2.92 -16.35 -4.15
C ALA A 163 3.94 -15.20 -4.02
N LEU A 164 3.98 -14.27 -4.97
CA LEU A 164 4.83 -13.08 -4.90
C LEU A 164 4.39 -12.14 -3.77
N PHE A 165 3.08 -11.93 -3.56
CA PHE A 165 2.59 -11.21 -2.39
C PHE A 165 2.99 -11.89 -1.08
N ASP A 166 2.88 -13.23 -1.02
CA ASP A 166 3.29 -14.01 0.15
C ASP A 166 4.79 -13.88 0.45
N GLN A 167 5.65 -13.86 -0.58
CA GLN A 167 7.10 -13.60 -0.43
C GLN A 167 7.37 -12.19 0.11
N VAL A 168 6.70 -11.17 -0.46
CA VAL A 168 6.83 -9.77 0.01
C VAL A 168 6.38 -9.63 1.48
N LEU A 169 5.30 -10.29 1.88
CA LEU A 169 4.83 -10.27 3.27
C LEU A 169 5.78 -11.02 4.21
N ALA A 170 6.28 -12.19 3.78
CA ALA A 170 7.20 -13.00 4.58
C ALA A 170 8.58 -12.35 4.75
N SER A 171 8.97 -11.41 3.86
CA SER A 171 10.27 -10.74 3.90
C SER A 171 10.48 -9.79 5.08
N TYR A 172 9.41 -9.43 5.80
CA TYR A 172 9.48 -8.56 6.98
C TYR A 172 8.44 -8.95 8.02
N GLN A 173 8.85 -8.97 9.28
CA GLN A 173 7.95 -9.23 10.41
C GLN A 173 8.42 -8.44 11.64
N THR A 174 7.49 -7.84 12.36
CA THR A 174 7.71 -7.23 13.69
C THR A 174 7.45 -8.26 14.81
N ALA A 175 6.51 -9.18 14.55
CA ALA A 175 6.23 -10.37 15.33
C ALA A 175 5.84 -11.51 14.37
N PRO A 176 5.90 -12.78 14.78
CA PRO A 176 5.56 -13.88 13.89
C PRO A 176 4.21 -13.71 13.19
N GLY A 177 4.22 -13.64 11.87
CA GLY A 177 3.01 -13.49 11.03
C GLY A 177 2.39 -12.10 11.01
N SER A 178 3.08 -11.05 11.47
CA SER A 178 2.57 -9.67 11.43
C SER A 178 3.66 -8.64 11.13
N GLY A 179 3.24 -7.52 10.57
CA GLY A 179 4.07 -6.37 10.28
C GLY A 179 4.27 -6.09 8.79
N LEU A 180 4.34 -4.80 8.44
CA LEU A 180 4.70 -4.32 7.12
C LEU A 180 5.89 -3.36 7.22
N PRO A 181 6.88 -3.46 6.32
CA PRO A 181 8.05 -2.58 6.35
C PRO A 181 7.66 -1.15 5.96
N ILE A 182 7.99 -0.18 6.84
CA ILE A 182 7.79 1.24 6.54
C ILE A 182 8.82 1.69 5.50
N GLY A 183 8.35 2.29 4.40
CA GLY A 183 9.21 2.81 3.32
C GLY A 183 9.06 2.08 1.99
N ASN A 184 8.33 0.99 1.92
CA ASN A 184 8.06 0.24 0.70
C ASN A 184 6.71 0.61 0.06
N LEU A 185 6.69 0.65 -1.27
CA LEU A 185 5.48 0.96 -2.04
C LEU A 185 4.37 -0.08 -1.79
N THR A 186 4.71 -1.36 -1.83
CA THR A 186 3.77 -2.47 -1.59
C THR A 186 3.13 -2.36 -0.21
N SER A 187 3.90 -2.01 0.82
CA SER A 187 3.40 -1.84 2.19
C SER A 187 2.33 -0.75 2.29
N GLN A 188 2.52 0.37 1.57
CA GLN A 188 1.53 1.46 1.55
C GLN A 188 0.20 1.01 0.94
N HIS A 189 0.24 0.29 -0.19
CA HIS A 189 -0.97 -0.23 -0.83
C HIS A 189 -1.64 -1.33 -0.01
N PHE A 190 -0.85 -2.24 0.57
CA PHE A 190 -1.37 -3.32 1.41
C PHE A 190 -1.99 -2.79 2.70
N ALA A 191 -1.33 -1.85 3.38
CA ALA A 191 -1.87 -1.19 4.55
C ALA A 191 -3.21 -0.49 4.24
N ASN A 192 -3.25 0.30 3.16
CA ASN A 192 -4.49 0.96 2.76
C ASN A 192 -5.62 -0.01 2.44
N PHE A 193 -5.30 -1.11 1.76
CA PHE A 193 -6.26 -2.17 1.41
C PHE A 193 -6.72 -2.97 2.64
N TYR A 194 -5.84 -3.20 3.62
CA TYR A 194 -6.15 -3.92 4.86
C TYR A 194 -7.29 -3.28 5.64
N LEU A 195 -7.39 -1.94 5.64
CA LEU A 195 -8.46 -1.19 6.30
C LEU A 195 -9.72 -0.98 5.44
N ALA A 196 -9.74 -1.40 4.19
CA ALA A 196 -10.93 -1.26 3.35
C ALA A 196 -12.20 -1.95 3.89
N PRO A 197 -12.13 -3.10 4.60
CA PRO A 197 -13.29 -3.67 5.30
C PRO A 197 -13.80 -2.77 6.43
N LEU A 198 -12.91 -2.13 7.21
CA LEU A 198 -13.27 -1.18 8.26
C LEU A 198 -13.98 0.04 7.66
N ASP A 199 -13.44 0.61 6.59
CA ASP A 199 -14.07 1.73 5.88
C ASP A 199 -15.52 1.41 5.49
N ARG A 200 -15.74 0.21 4.94
CA ARG A 200 -17.08 -0.23 4.54
C ARG A 200 -17.97 -0.48 5.74
N PHE A 201 -17.47 -1.08 6.79
CA PHE A 201 -18.21 -1.27 8.02
C PHE A 201 -18.73 0.07 8.57
N ILE A 202 -17.86 1.08 8.65
CA ILE A 202 -18.23 2.42 9.13
C ILE A 202 -19.26 3.08 8.20
N LYS A 203 -19.01 3.05 6.87
CA LYS A 203 -19.89 3.77 5.93
C LYS A 203 -21.19 3.05 5.59
N GLU A 204 -21.16 1.73 5.45
CA GLU A 204 -22.29 0.95 4.94
C GLU A 204 -23.09 0.31 6.08
N HIS A 205 -22.40 -0.23 7.11
CA HIS A 205 -23.04 -0.92 8.23
C HIS A 205 -23.48 0.05 9.33
N LEU A 206 -22.53 0.88 9.80
CA LEU A 206 -22.85 1.95 10.77
C LEU A 206 -23.50 3.18 10.12
N ARG A 207 -23.57 3.20 8.77
CA ARG A 207 -24.17 4.29 7.97
C ARG A 207 -23.60 5.68 8.28
N ARG A 208 -22.30 5.75 8.65
CA ARG A 208 -21.60 7.01 8.95
C ARG A 208 -21.09 7.65 7.63
N GLY A 209 -21.92 8.53 7.06
CA GLY A 209 -21.57 9.22 5.80
C GLY A 209 -20.43 10.22 5.94
N ALA A 210 -20.36 10.93 7.08
CA ALA A 210 -19.33 11.92 7.40
C ALA A 210 -18.10 11.23 8.01
N TYR A 211 -17.21 10.76 7.15
CA TYR A 211 -16.02 9.95 7.43
C TYR A 211 -14.86 10.36 6.54
N VAL A 212 -13.66 10.40 7.09
CA VAL A 212 -12.40 10.60 6.34
C VAL A 212 -11.33 9.71 6.95
N ARG A 213 -10.59 8.98 6.12
CA ARG A 213 -9.40 8.24 6.53
C ARG A 213 -8.16 8.65 5.72
N TYR A 214 -7.07 8.84 6.44
CA TYR A 214 -5.74 9.01 5.86
C TYR A 214 -4.78 7.99 6.49
N MET A 215 -4.51 6.88 5.79
CA MET A 215 -3.80 5.70 6.28
C MET A 215 -4.50 5.11 7.52
N ASP A 216 -3.89 5.17 8.69
CA ASP A 216 -4.36 4.70 9.99
C ASP A 216 -5.12 5.75 10.82
N ASP A 217 -4.97 7.03 10.46
CA ASP A 217 -5.75 8.13 11.01
C ASP A 217 -7.14 8.19 10.37
N PHE A 218 -8.21 8.18 11.17
CA PHE A 218 -9.55 8.40 10.66
C PHE A 218 -10.42 9.22 11.60
N VAL A 219 -11.36 9.94 11.00
CA VAL A 219 -12.29 10.81 11.71
C VAL A 219 -13.72 10.53 11.26
N VAL A 220 -14.61 10.46 12.21
CA VAL A 220 -16.06 10.33 12.02
C VAL A 220 -16.72 11.56 12.64
N TRP A 221 -17.66 12.19 11.93
CA TRP A 221 -18.44 13.32 12.44
C TRP A 221 -19.87 12.90 12.72
N GLY A 222 -20.51 13.55 13.71
CA GLY A 222 -21.87 13.30 14.13
C GLY A 222 -22.54 14.53 14.71
N GLU A 223 -23.86 14.45 14.89
CA GLU A 223 -24.69 15.53 15.44
C GLU A 223 -24.51 15.69 16.96
N SER A 224 -24.15 14.63 17.67
CA SER A 224 -23.95 14.64 19.12
C SER A 224 -22.86 13.66 19.56
N GLY A 225 -22.34 13.84 20.79
CA GLY A 225 -21.40 12.89 21.38
C GLY A 225 -22.02 11.51 21.64
N THR A 226 -23.30 11.43 21.88
CA THR A 226 -24.05 10.16 22.02
C THR A 226 -24.16 9.42 20.69
N ASP A 227 -24.33 10.13 19.59
CA ASP A 227 -24.35 9.58 18.23
C ASP A 227 -23.02 8.90 17.87
N LEU A 228 -21.90 9.40 18.37
CA LEU A 228 -20.56 8.86 18.11
C LEU A 228 -20.12 7.72 19.04
N ARG A 229 -20.85 7.45 20.15
CA ARG A 229 -20.50 6.36 21.08
C ARG A 229 -20.72 4.95 20.51
N GLY A 230 -21.46 4.83 19.42
CA GLY A 230 -21.73 3.54 18.74
C GLY A 230 -20.83 3.27 17.54
N VAL A 231 -19.69 4.01 17.39
CA VAL A 231 -18.73 3.85 16.28
C VAL A 231 -17.49 2.99 16.76
#